data_aed297ff2fe6bd983a724b1a2a2e57b9
#
_entry.id   aed297ff2fe6bd983a724b1a2a2e57b9
#
_cell.length_a   1.000
_cell.length_b   1.000
_cell.length_c   1.000
_cell.angle_alpha   90.00
_cell.angle_beta   90.00
_cell.angle_gamma   90.00
#
_symmetry.space_group_name_H-M   'P 1'
#
loop_
_entity.id
_entity.type
_entity.pdbx_description
1 polymer ?
#
loop_
_entity_poly.entity_id
_entity_poly.type
_entity_poly.pdbx_seq_one_letter_code
_entity_poly.pdbx_strand_id
1 'polypeptide(L)'
;MTHVNAPVKITASGIVSSLGQGKRASLAALLGDTTPGPDRLSLSHFEEPVDVPYHGVVGAPEAAEERLHWLLDQAMEELLAEHPLTLGQRARIPVFIGSSCWGIGIAEERYREQYRDNPETAIPLPLDGFGQISRHLQQQYGFHGADFALNTACTATANAILNAAAAINMGMHDHALVVGLEARNDTTLAGFHGMQLLAEEGMRPFDRRRDGLVLGEGCGAMLLSRSRPDASGTMLWGGASNCDTYSISASNPDGSTIAAVMDAAMKRCGITPSDLRAIKAHGTATPLNDDGEAAGMRRSFEQIPPFFSMKAALGHTLGSCGVLETLLMAALLPEGRLPASVGFDELDPELGVTPMREPLLVEAGYYLLNFFGFGGNNSSLILRYQD
;
A
#
# COMPACT_ATOMS: atom_id res chain seq x y z
N MET A 1 17.20 -27.68 7.01
CA MET A 1 17.59 -26.81 5.87
C MET A 1 16.55 -25.71 5.83
N THR A 2 16.91 -24.50 6.23
CA THR A 2 16.06 -23.32 6.09
C THR A 2 15.95 -23.05 4.59
N HIS A 3 14.79 -23.31 4.01
CA HIS A 3 14.48 -22.89 2.66
C HIS A 3 14.46 -21.34 2.67
N VAL A 4 15.61 -20.74 2.29
CA VAL A 4 15.59 -19.34 1.87
C VAL A 4 14.69 -19.33 0.63
N ASN A 5 13.59 -18.60 0.69
CA ASN A 5 12.69 -18.45 -0.45
C ASN A 5 13.50 -17.93 -1.64
N ALA A 6 13.31 -18.50 -2.82
CA ALA A 6 13.92 -17.92 -4.01
C ALA A 6 13.33 -16.52 -4.23
N PRO A 7 14.14 -15.52 -4.62
CA PRO A 7 13.61 -14.19 -4.90
C PRO A 7 12.68 -14.21 -6.11
N VAL A 8 11.71 -13.32 -6.12
CA VAL A 8 10.87 -13.08 -7.28
C VAL A 8 11.16 -11.70 -7.85
N LYS A 9 11.19 -11.60 -9.17
CA LYS A 9 11.43 -10.33 -9.87
C LYS A 9 10.09 -9.60 -10.07
N ILE A 10 10.11 -8.29 -9.85
CA ILE A 10 9.07 -7.39 -10.35
C ILE A 10 9.36 -7.19 -11.84
N THR A 11 8.63 -7.87 -12.71
CA THR A 11 8.90 -7.92 -14.15
C THR A 11 8.30 -6.73 -14.88
N ALA A 12 7.12 -6.31 -14.45
CA ALA A 12 6.45 -5.12 -14.95
C ALA A 12 5.53 -4.57 -13.87
N SER A 13 5.18 -3.30 -14.00
CA SER A 13 4.31 -2.63 -13.04
C SER A 13 3.59 -1.44 -13.65
N GLY A 14 2.47 -1.08 -13.05
CA GLY A 14 1.77 0.16 -13.33
C GLY A 14 1.22 0.76 -12.07
N ILE A 15 1.16 2.09 -12.02
CA ILE A 15 0.79 2.86 -10.83
C ILE A 15 -0.11 4.02 -11.24
N VAL A 16 -1.15 4.27 -10.45
CA VAL A 16 -1.88 5.53 -10.45
C VAL A 16 -2.22 5.91 -9.01
N SER A 17 -1.94 7.15 -8.62
CA SER A 17 -2.21 7.71 -7.30
C SER A 17 -2.31 9.23 -7.38
N SER A 18 -2.49 9.89 -6.26
CA SER A 18 -2.42 11.37 -6.16
C SER A 18 -1.08 11.96 -6.64
N LEU A 19 -0.01 11.16 -6.65
CA LEU A 19 1.29 11.57 -7.19
C LEU A 19 1.32 11.67 -8.72
N GLY A 20 0.31 11.10 -9.40
CA GLY A 20 0.15 11.14 -10.85
C GLY A 20 -0.12 9.79 -11.48
N GLN A 21 -0.25 9.81 -12.80
CA GLN A 21 -0.49 8.62 -13.62
C GLN A 21 0.87 8.06 -14.11
N GLY A 22 1.17 6.84 -13.71
CA GLY A 22 2.40 6.14 -14.07
C GLY A 22 3.60 6.40 -13.15
N LYS A 23 4.57 5.50 -13.22
CA LYS A 23 5.81 5.53 -12.42
C LYS A 23 6.58 6.84 -12.58
N ARG A 24 6.70 7.33 -13.82
CA ARG A 24 7.49 8.54 -14.11
C ARG A 24 6.91 9.78 -13.42
N ALA A 25 5.60 9.96 -13.46
CA ALA A 25 4.95 11.09 -12.79
C ALA A 25 5.08 10.97 -11.27
N SER A 26 4.87 9.77 -10.72
CA SER A 26 4.99 9.50 -9.30
C SER A 26 6.41 9.75 -8.77
N LEU A 27 7.44 9.31 -9.51
CA LEU A 27 8.84 9.57 -9.16
C LEU A 27 9.17 11.06 -9.20
N ALA A 28 8.71 11.78 -10.22
CA ALA A 28 8.92 13.22 -10.32
C ALA A 28 8.29 13.97 -9.13
N ALA A 29 7.12 13.54 -8.67
CA ALA A 29 6.46 14.12 -7.49
C ALA A 29 7.20 13.79 -6.17
N LEU A 30 7.70 12.56 -6.02
CA LEU A 30 8.43 12.15 -4.80
C LEU A 30 9.85 12.72 -4.70
N LEU A 31 10.52 12.91 -5.83
CA LEU A 31 11.91 13.37 -5.90
C LEU A 31 12.02 14.86 -6.21
N GLY A 32 10.91 15.54 -6.47
CA GLY A 32 10.83 16.96 -6.74
C GLY A 32 10.94 17.80 -5.47
N ASP A 33 11.10 19.12 -5.66
CA ASP A 33 11.22 20.07 -4.55
C ASP A 33 9.88 20.31 -3.82
N THR A 34 8.77 19.96 -4.46
CA THR A 34 7.42 20.12 -3.90
C THR A 34 6.60 18.85 -4.15
N THR A 35 6.09 18.27 -3.06
CA THR A 35 5.15 17.16 -3.13
C THR A 35 3.72 17.70 -3.13
N PRO A 36 2.80 17.19 -3.96
CA PRO A 36 1.40 17.61 -3.93
C PRO A 36 0.80 17.40 -2.54
N GLY A 37 0.15 18.44 -2.00
CA GLY A 37 -0.64 18.32 -0.77
C GLY A 37 -2.00 17.69 -1.03
N PRO A 38 -2.76 17.36 0.02
CA PRO A 38 -4.13 16.86 -0.12
C PRO A 38 -5.07 17.97 -0.59
N ASP A 39 -6.08 17.58 -1.36
CA ASP A 39 -7.24 18.41 -1.62
C ASP A 39 -8.22 18.43 -0.44
N ARG A 40 -9.24 19.29 -0.48
CA ARG A 40 -10.35 19.27 0.48
C ARG A 40 -11.56 18.57 -0.16
N LEU A 41 -12.08 17.57 0.54
CA LEU A 41 -13.27 16.82 0.13
C LEU A 41 -14.39 17.07 1.14
N SER A 42 -15.58 17.49 0.64
CA SER A 42 -16.75 17.74 1.48
C SER A 42 -17.61 16.49 1.63
N LEU A 43 -17.79 16.04 2.86
CA LEU A 43 -18.69 14.96 3.24
C LEU A 43 -20.08 15.56 3.51
N SER A 44 -20.93 15.57 2.51
CA SER A 44 -22.23 16.27 2.50
C SER A 44 -23.40 15.52 3.16
N HIS A 45 -23.16 14.29 3.67
CA HIS A 45 -24.23 13.48 4.30
C HIS A 45 -24.31 13.63 5.82
N PHE A 46 -23.47 14.43 6.42
CA PHE A 46 -23.67 14.88 7.79
C PHE A 46 -24.71 16.02 7.84
N GLU A 47 -25.35 16.22 8.99
CA GLU A 47 -26.27 17.36 9.19
C GLU A 47 -25.61 18.69 8.83
N GLU A 48 -24.34 18.85 9.20
CA GLU A 48 -23.47 19.90 8.73
C GLU A 48 -22.36 19.29 7.88
N PRO A 49 -22.11 19.76 6.63
CA PRO A 49 -21.03 19.26 5.80
C PRO A 49 -19.67 19.37 6.48
N VAL A 50 -18.88 18.33 6.40
CA VAL A 50 -17.53 18.26 6.98
C VAL A 50 -16.50 18.18 5.86
N ASP A 51 -15.57 19.13 5.85
CA ASP A 51 -14.46 19.12 4.91
C ASP A 51 -13.24 18.40 5.50
N VAL A 52 -12.78 17.38 4.80
CA VAL A 52 -11.62 16.57 5.20
C VAL A 52 -10.52 16.63 4.14
N PRO A 53 -9.24 16.57 4.53
CA PRO A 53 -8.16 16.42 3.56
C PRO A 53 -8.20 15.04 2.92
N TYR A 54 -7.90 14.98 1.62
CA TYR A 54 -7.91 13.73 0.84
C TYR A 54 -6.93 13.76 -0.32
N HIS A 55 -6.17 12.71 -0.52
CA HIS A 55 -5.29 12.54 -1.68
C HIS A 55 -6.03 11.85 -2.83
N GLY A 56 -6.79 12.62 -3.59
CA GLY A 56 -7.52 12.16 -4.78
C GLY A 56 -6.64 12.04 -6.02
N VAL A 57 -7.01 11.16 -6.95
CA VAL A 57 -6.34 11.03 -8.25
C VAL A 57 -6.90 12.05 -9.23
N VAL A 58 -6.05 12.92 -9.73
CA VAL A 58 -6.45 13.96 -10.69
C VAL A 58 -6.91 13.33 -12.01
N GLY A 59 -8.09 13.74 -12.47
CA GLY A 59 -8.70 13.27 -13.72
C GLY A 59 -9.48 11.96 -13.59
N ALA A 60 -9.56 11.35 -12.38
CA ALA A 60 -10.40 10.19 -12.16
C ALA A 60 -11.89 10.58 -12.24
N PRO A 61 -12.76 9.75 -12.88
CA PRO A 61 -14.20 10.00 -12.98
C PRO A 61 -14.86 10.18 -11.60
N GLU A 62 -15.98 10.90 -11.55
CA GLU A 62 -16.72 11.08 -10.30
C GLU A 62 -17.58 9.86 -9.95
N ALA A 63 -18.24 9.21 -10.92
CA ALA A 63 -19.06 8.02 -10.72
C ALA A 63 -18.19 6.84 -10.22
N ALA A 64 -18.61 6.18 -9.13
CA ALA A 64 -17.79 5.23 -8.40
C ALA A 64 -17.37 4.02 -9.24
N GLU A 65 -18.27 3.48 -10.08
CA GLU A 65 -17.96 2.33 -10.94
C GLU A 65 -16.98 2.71 -12.06
N GLU A 66 -17.17 3.87 -12.69
CA GLU A 66 -16.25 4.39 -13.71
C GLU A 66 -14.89 4.70 -13.10
N ARG A 67 -14.86 5.30 -11.90
CA ARG A 67 -13.63 5.60 -11.16
C ARG A 67 -12.83 4.35 -10.85
N LEU A 68 -13.49 3.32 -10.33
CA LEU A 68 -12.85 2.06 -9.98
C LEU A 68 -12.21 1.41 -11.22
N HIS A 69 -12.96 1.34 -12.32
CA HIS A 69 -12.47 0.77 -13.59
C HIS A 69 -11.34 1.61 -14.16
N TRP A 70 -11.49 2.93 -14.18
CA TRP A 70 -10.47 3.84 -14.71
C TRP A 70 -9.14 3.72 -13.95
N LEU A 71 -9.17 3.70 -12.60
CA LEU A 71 -7.97 3.50 -11.79
C LEU A 71 -7.27 2.17 -12.12
N LEU A 72 -8.06 1.11 -12.28
CA LEU A 72 -7.54 -0.20 -12.64
C LEU A 72 -6.90 -0.19 -14.04
N ASP A 73 -7.58 0.44 -15.01
CA ASP A 73 -7.12 0.52 -16.39
C ASP A 73 -5.81 1.29 -16.52
N GLN A 74 -5.65 2.43 -15.81
CA GLN A 74 -4.39 3.18 -15.80
C GLN A 74 -3.20 2.31 -15.37
N ALA A 75 -3.36 1.54 -14.29
CA ALA A 75 -2.29 0.68 -13.81
C ALA A 75 -2.04 -0.52 -14.74
N MET A 76 -3.10 -1.13 -15.27
CA MET A 76 -2.97 -2.30 -16.15
C MET A 76 -2.38 -1.96 -17.51
N GLU A 77 -2.75 -0.80 -18.08
CA GLU A 77 -2.21 -0.32 -19.36
C GLU A 77 -0.72 -0.04 -19.27
N GLU A 78 -0.25 0.64 -18.21
CA GLU A 78 1.19 0.87 -17.98
C GLU A 78 1.94 -0.46 -17.83
N LEU A 79 1.43 -1.40 -17.04
CA LEU A 79 2.05 -2.72 -16.85
C LEU A 79 2.16 -3.48 -18.17
N LEU A 80 1.08 -3.52 -18.97
CA LEU A 80 1.05 -4.25 -20.25
C LEU A 80 1.85 -3.55 -21.35
N ALA A 81 2.02 -2.24 -21.27
CA ALA A 81 2.92 -1.51 -22.16
C ALA A 81 4.39 -1.83 -21.87
N GLU A 82 4.75 -1.97 -20.58
CA GLU A 82 6.10 -2.37 -20.15
C GLU A 82 6.41 -3.83 -20.49
N HIS A 83 5.44 -4.73 -20.31
CA HIS A 83 5.60 -6.16 -20.57
C HIS A 83 4.37 -6.74 -21.30
N PRO A 84 4.35 -6.70 -22.64
CA PRO A 84 3.24 -7.25 -23.41
C PRO A 84 3.06 -8.75 -23.19
N LEU A 85 1.83 -9.16 -22.86
CA LEU A 85 1.43 -10.55 -22.66
C LEU A 85 0.38 -10.94 -23.69
N THR A 86 0.52 -12.12 -24.29
CA THR A 86 -0.53 -12.68 -25.14
C THR A 86 -1.76 -13.08 -24.31
N LEU A 87 -2.95 -13.13 -24.93
CA LEU A 87 -4.17 -13.60 -24.25
C LEU A 87 -3.99 -15.00 -23.64
N GLY A 88 -3.27 -15.90 -24.33
CA GLY A 88 -2.99 -17.24 -23.81
C GLY A 88 -2.07 -17.26 -22.59
N GLN A 89 -1.18 -16.27 -22.44
CA GLN A 89 -0.37 -16.10 -21.23
C GLN A 89 -1.25 -15.54 -20.09
N ARG A 90 -2.00 -14.45 -20.36
CA ARG A 90 -2.89 -13.81 -19.38
C ARG A 90 -3.90 -14.80 -18.80
N ALA A 91 -4.49 -15.67 -19.65
CA ALA A 91 -5.47 -16.66 -19.23
C ALA A 91 -4.94 -17.69 -18.21
N ARG A 92 -3.61 -17.80 -18.04
CA ARG A 92 -2.99 -18.78 -17.11
C ARG A 92 -2.34 -18.13 -15.89
N ILE A 93 -2.19 -16.82 -15.88
CA ILE A 93 -1.58 -16.09 -14.76
C ILE A 93 -2.60 -15.97 -13.63
N PRO A 94 -2.31 -16.46 -12.41
CA PRO A 94 -3.16 -16.23 -11.25
C PRO A 94 -3.11 -14.76 -10.85
N VAL A 95 -4.23 -14.26 -10.31
CA VAL A 95 -4.39 -12.89 -9.87
C VAL A 95 -4.56 -12.86 -8.35
N PHE A 96 -3.77 -12.06 -7.67
CA PHE A 96 -3.87 -11.82 -6.23
C PHE A 96 -4.30 -10.37 -6.02
N ILE A 97 -5.51 -10.17 -5.52
CA ILE A 97 -6.12 -8.85 -5.37
C ILE A 97 -6.19 -8.50 -3.89
N GLY A 98 -5.71 -7.33 -3.53
CA GLY A 98 -5.83 -6.76 -2.19
C GLY A 98 -6.58 -5.45 -2.22
N SER A 99 -7.59 -5.32 -1.37
CA SER A 99 -8.35 -4.09 -1.16
C SER A 99 -9.02 -4.14 0.21
N SER A 100 -9.23 -2.99 0.84
CA SER A 100 -10.02 -2.87 2.07
C SER A 100 -11.47 -2.55 1.76
N CYS A 101 -11.71 -1.69 0.79
CA CYS A 101 -13.03 -1.11 0.50
C CYS A 101 -13.73 -1.76 -0.69
N TRP A 102 -12.97 -2.40 -1.61
CA TRP A 102 -13.53 -3.05 -2.80
C TRP A 102 -14.48 -2.13 -3.56
N GLY A 103 -15.69 -2.58 -3.84
CA GLY A 103 -16.76 -1.82 -4.52
C GLY A 103 -17.72 -1.07 -3.59
N ILE A 104 -17.30 -0.69 -2.37
CA ILE A 104 -18.18 0.01 -1.42
C ILE A 104 -18.75 1.29 -2.02
N GLY A 105 -17.95 2.12 -2.70
CA GLY A 105 -18.44 3.35 -3.34
C GLY A 105 -19.56 3.11 -4.35
N ILE A 106 -19.48 2.00 -5.11
CA ILE A 106 -20.55 1.60 -6.04
C ILE A 106 -21.82 1.21 -5.29
N ALA A 107 -21.66 0.47 -4.18
CA ALA A 107 -22.79 0.10 -3.34
C ALA A 107 -23.45 1.34 -2.69
N GLU A 108 -22.66 2.33 -2.28
CA GLU A 108 -23.16 3.62 -1.76
C GLU A 108 -24.00 4.39 -2.78
N GLU A 109 -23.50 4.55 -4.00
CA GLU A 109 -24.24 5.26 -5.06
C GLU A 109 -25.56 4.57 -5.36
N ARG A 110 -25.54 3.25 -5.56
CA ARG A 110 -26.75 2.46 -5.81
C ARG A 110 -27.74 2.54 -4.65
N TYR A 111 -27.23 2.50 -3.39
CA TYR A 111 -28.06 2.64 -2.21
C TYR A 111 -28.73 4.02 -2.15
N ARG A 112 -27.98 5.11 -2.40
CA ARG A 112 -28.48 6.48 -2.41
C ARG A 112 -29.56 6.69 -3.47
N GLU A 113 -29.38 6.17 -4.67
CA GLU A 113 -30.36 6.24 -5.75
C GLU A 113 -31.67 5.56 -5.36
N GLN A 114 -31.59 4.30 -4.90
CA GLN A 114 -32.76 3.52 -4.51
C GLN A 114 -33.47 4.10 -3.27
N TYR A 115 -32.71 4.57 -2.27
CA TYR A 115 -33.29 5.21 -1.09
C TYR A 115 -34.01 6.52 -1.41
N ARG A 116 -33.48 7.30 -2.35
CA ARG A 116 -34.15 8.52 -2.84
C ARG A 116 -35.50 8.21 -3.48
N ASP A 117 -35.60 7.12 -4.23
CA ASP A 117 -36.82 6.74 -4.93
C ASP A 117 -37.84 6.07 -4.00
N ASN A 118 -37.37 5.32 -3.00
CA ASN A 118 -38.25 4.63 -2.05
C ASN A 118 -37.61 4.42 -0.67
N PRO A 119 -37.69 5.43 0.26
CA PRO A 119 -37.04 5.34 1.57
C PRO A 119 -37.62 4.27 2.51
N GLU A 120 -38.83 3.77 2.24
CA GLU A 120 -39.50 2.76 3.06
C GLU A 120 -39.03 1.33 2.72
N THR A 121 -38.31 1.15 1.62
CA THR A 121 -37.88 -0.18 1.17
C THR A 121 -36.50 -0.53 1.72
N ALA A 122 -36.39 -1.68 2.40
CA ALA A 122 -35.08 -2.25 2.75
C ALA A 122 -34.33 -2.61 1.47
N ILE A 123 -33.19 -1.99 1.25
CA ILE A 123 -32.38 -2.18 0.04
C ILE A 123 -31.27 -3.19 0.37
N PRO A 124 -31.27 -4.38 -0.25
CA PRO A 124 -30.18 -5.32 -0.06
C PRO A 124 -28.89 -4.76 -0.68
N LEU A 125 -27.82 -4.75 0.09
CA LEU A 125 -26.50 -4.43 -0.46
C LEU A 125 -26.11 -5.48 -1.50
N PRO A 126 -25.58 -5.09 -2.67
CA PRO A 126 -25.14 -6.03 -3.67
C PRO A 126 -23.98 -6.88 -3.13
N LEU A 127 -24.09 -8.20 -3.30
CA LEU A 127 -23.06 -9.15 -2.84
C LEU A 127 -21.89 -9.31 -3.83
N ASP A 128 -21.94 -8.66 -4.98
CA ASP A 128 -20.95 -8.78 -6.06
C ASP A 128 -19.72 -7.86 -5.91
N GLY A 129 -19.65 -7.07 -4.83
CA GLY A 129 -18.59 -6.07 -4.63
C GLY A 129 -17.17 -6.64 -4.66
N PHE A 130 -16.93 -7.78 -4.05
CA PHE A 130 -15.60 -8.43 -4.03
C PHE A 130 -15.15 -8.95 -5.40
N GLY A 131 -16.06 -9.30 -6.29
CA GLY A 131 -15.74 -9.85 -7.61
C GLY A 131 -15.58 -8.82 -8.72
N GLN A 132 -15.80 -7.54 -8.46
CA GLN A 132 -15.82 -6.53 -9.52
C GLN A 132 -14.46 -6.31 -10.17
N ILE A 133 -13.38 -6.20 -9.37
CA ILE A 133 -12.02 -6.03 -9.88
C ILE A 133 -11.63 -7.25 -10.73
N SER A 134 -11.86 -8.46 -10.21
CA SER A 134 -11.58 -9.72 -10.93
C SER A 134 -12.35 -9.81 -12.25
N ARG A 135 -13.64 -9.47 -12.22
CA ARG A 135 -14.49 -9.48 -13.42
C ARG A 135 -13.98 -8.52 -14.50
N HIS A 136 -13.58 -7.30 -14.11
CA HIS A 136 -13.02 -6.32 -15.04
C HIS A 136 -11.71 -6.83 -15.65
N LEU A 137 -10.80 -7.38 -14.84
CA LEU A 137 -9.55 -7.99 -15.32
C LEU A 137 -9.79 -9.15 -16.31
N GLN A 138 -10.81 -9.97 -16.08
CA GLN A 138 -11.19 -11.05 -16.97
C GLN A 138 -11.76 -10.52 -18.29
N GLN A 139 -12.70 -9.59 -18.23
CA GLN A 139 -13.44 -9.10 -19.38
C GLN A 139 -12.59 -8.19 -20.28
N GLN A 140 -11.84 -7.26 -19.68
CA GLN A 140 -11.06 -6.28 -20.44
C GLN A 140 -9.66 -6.79 -20.82
N TYR A 141 -9.03 -7.57 -19.94
CA TYR A 141 -7.63 -7.94 -20.12
C TYR A 141 -7.41 -9.43 -20.36
N GLY A 142 -8.42 -10.27 -20.18
CA GLY A 142 -8.33 -11.72 -20.43
C GLY A 142 -7.54 -12.48 -19.37
N PHE A 143 -7.46 -11.98 -18.12
CA PHE A 143 -6.88 -12.71 -17.01
C PHE A 143 -7.91 -13.70 -16.44
N HIS A 144 -7.85 -14.95 -16.89
CA HIS A 144 -8.77 -16.03 -16.52
C HIS A 144 -8.14 -17.08 -15.61
N GLY A 145 -6.92 -16.83 -15.09
CA GLY A 145 -6.29 -17.69 -14.09
C GLY A 145 -7.07 -17.68 -12.77
N ALA A 146 -6.64 -18.49 -11.82
CA ALA A 146 -7.21 -18.47 -10.47
C ALA A 146 -7.07 -17.08 -9.85
N ASP A 147 -8.11 -16.58 -9.19
CA ASP A 147 -8.09 -15.30 -8.49
C ASP A 147 -8.24 -15.47 -6.99
N PHE A 148 -7.52 -14.66 -6.25
CA PHE A 148 -7.46 -14.66 -4.79
C PHE A 148 -7.72 -13.25 -4.29
N ALA A 149 -8.83 -13.07 -3.57
CA ALA A 149 -9.20 -11.81 -2.92
C ALA A 149 -8.73 -11.79 -1.47
N LEU A 150 -7.91 -10.80 -1.11
CA LEU A 150 -7.38 -10.63 0.24
C LEU A 150 -7.89 -9.32 0.84
N ASN A 151 -8.47 -9.41 2.04
CA ASN A 151 -8.79 -8.24 2.84
C ASN A 151 -8.20 -8.41 4.24
N THR A 152 -7.04 -7.86 4.46
CA THR A 152 -6.36 -7.75 5.76
C THR A 152 -6.09 -6.28 6.08
N ALA A 153 -7.12 -5.45 5.82
CA ALA A 153 -7.06 -3.99 5.98
C ALA A 153 -5.84 -3.39 5.25
N CYS A 154 -5.09 -2.48 5.88
CA CYS A 154 -3.95 -1.79 5.26
C CYS A 154 -2.80 -2.71 4.83
N THR A 155 -2.80 -3.99 5.21
CA THR A 155 -1.82 -4.98 4.78
C THR A 155 -2.31 -5.86 3.62
N ALA A 156 -3.51 -5.62 3.09
CA ALA A 156 -4.13 -6.51 2.11
C ALA A 156 -3.23 -6.82 0.92
N THR A 157 -2.66 -5.79 0.29
CA THR A 157 -1.76 -6.01 -0.85
C THR A 157 -0.35 -6.44 -0.48
N ALA A 158 0.17 -6.10 0.70
CA ALA A 158 1.42 -6.68 1.19
C ALA A 158 1.28 -8.20 1.36
N ASN A 159 0.15 -8.67 1.91
CA ASN A 159 -0.15 -10.09 1.99
C ASN A 159 -0.42 -10.72 0.62
N ALA A 160 -1.04 -10.00 -0.32
CA ALA A 160 -1.20 -10.46 -1.70
C ALA A 160 0.17 -10.70 -2.38
N ILE A 161 1.12 -9.78 -2.20
CA ILE A 161 2.51 -9.91 -2.69
C ILE A 161 3.19 -11.15 -2.08
N LEU A 162 3.08 -11.35 -0.77
CA LEU A 162 3.67 -12.52 -0.10
C LEU A 162 3.07 -13.84 -0.58
N ASN A 163 1.74 -13.90 -0.78
CA ASN A 163 1.06 -15.09 -1.27
C ASN A 163 1.41 -15.39 -2.73
N ALA A 164 1.47 -14.37 -3.59
CA ALA A 164 1.89 -14.50 -4.99
C ALA A 164 3.33 -15.02 -5.09
N ALA A 165 4.25 -14.44 -4.30
CA ALA A 165 5.64 -14.90 -4.23
C ALA A 165 5.75 -16.35 -3.72
N ALA A 166 4.96 -16.74 -2.74
CA ALA A 166 4.92 -18.10 -2.23
C ALA A 166 4.44 -19.08 -3.31
N ALA A 167 3.39 -18.74 -4.07
CA ALA A 167 2.88 -19.58 -5.16
C ALA A 167 3.93 -19.80 -6.26
N ILE A 168 4.71 -18.75 -6.61
CA ILE A 168 5.83 -18.85 -7.55
C ILE A 168 6.95 -19.73 -6.96
N ASN A 169 7.31 -19.53 -5.69
CA ASN A 169 8.40 -20.28 -5.03
C ASN A 169 8.07 -21.76 -4.86
N MET A 170 6.81 -22.11 -4.62
CA MET A 170 6.34 -23.49 -4.58
C MET A 170 6.27 -24.15 -5.98
N GLY A 171 6.54 -23.42 -7.04
CA GLY A 171 6.49 -23.94 -8.41
C GLY A 171 5.08 -24.13 -8.96
N MET A 172 4.07 -23.55 -8.32
CA MET A 172 2.69 -23.61 -8.80
C MET A 172 2.50 -22.78 -10.07
N HIS A 173 3.22 -21.66 -10.17
CA HIS A 173 3.15 -20.73 -11.29
C HIS A 173 4.52 -20.12 -11.58
N ASP A 174 4.78 -19.76 -12.83
CA ASP A 174 5.99 -19.00 -13.22
C ASP A 174 5.82 -17.49 -13.07
N HIS A 175 4.56 -17.04 -13.15
CA HIS A 175 4.16 -15.64 -13.03
C HIS A 175 2.95 -15.52 -12.12
N ALA A 176 2.77 -14.37 -11.50
CA ALA A 176 1.57 -13.98 -10.77
C ALA A 176 1.33 -12.48 -10.95
N LEU A 177 0.06 -12.09 -11.16
CA LEU A 177 -0.36 -10.69 -11.16
C LEU A 177 -0.84 -10.34 -9.75
N VAL A 178 -0.29 -9.28 -9.17
CA VAL A 178 -0.80 -8.67 -7.93
C VAL A 178 -1.44 -7.35 -8.28
N VAL A 179 -2.67 -7.13 -7.80
CA VAL A 179 -3.40 -5.87 -7.98
C VAL A 179 -3.85 -5.36 -6.63
N GLY A 180 -3.63 -4.09 -6.39
CA GLY A 180 -4.15 -3.37 -5.24
C GLY A 180 -4.90 -2.13 -5.71
N LEU A 181 -6.13 -1.99 -5.25
CA LEU A 181 -6.96 -0.88 -5.63
C LEU A 181 -7.78 -0.38 -4.44
N GLU A 182 -7.76 0.92 -4.22
CA GLU A 182 -8.71 1.63 -3.37
C GLU A 182 -9.24 2.84 -4.14
N ALA A 183 -10.56 2.93 -4.23
CA ALA A 183 -11.25 4.08 -4.79
C ALA A 183 -11.96 4.85 -3.68
N ARG A 184 -12.11 6.16 -3.87
CA ARG A 184 -12.86 7.04 -2.96
C ARG A 184 -14.23 6.46 -2.64
N ASN A 185 -14.57 6.45 -1.36
CA ASN A 185 -15.91 6.15 -0.88
C ASN A 185 -16.18 6.89 0.44
N ASP A 186 -17.42 7.28 0.66
CA ASP A 186 -17.81 8.13 1.78
C ASP A 186 -17.96 7.34 3.08
N THR A 187 -18.33 6.06 3.01
CA THR A 187 -18.44 5.20 4.21
C THR A 187 -17.10 5.11 4.94
N THR A 188 -16.00 4.91 4.22
CA THR A 188 -14.67 4.84 4.82
C THR A 188 -14.24 6.20 5.37
N LEU A 189 -14.42 7.28 4.58
CA LEU A 189 -14.07 8.63 5.02
C LEU A 189 -14.85 9.04 6.27
N ALA A 190 -16.16 8.81 6.29
CA ALA A 190 -17.03 9.08 7.45
C ALA A 190 -16.63 8.22 8.66
N GLY A 191 -16.28 6.96 8.44
CA GLY A 191 -15.82 6.06 9.49
C GLY A 191 -14.53 6.55 10.16
N PHE A 192 -13.51 6.92 9.38
CA PHE A 192 -12.27 7.47 9.91
C PHE A 192 -12.46 8.85 10.57
N HIS A 193 -13.34 9.69 10.01
CA HIS A 193 -13.71 10.96 10.64
C HIS A 193 -14.40 10.71 11.99
N GLY A 194 -15.38 9.81 12.06
CA GLY A 194 -16.08 9.48 13.30
C GLY A 194 -15.20 8.85 14.38
N MET A 195 -14.12 8.17 13.99
CA MET A 195 -13.08 7.67 14.90
C MET A 195 -12.07 8.76 15.31
N GLN A 196 -12.15 9.98 14.78
CA GLN A 196 -11.21 11.08 15.02
C GLN A 196 -9.78 10.73 14.65
N LEU A 197 -9.59 10.03 13.51
CA LEU A 197 -8.29 9.60 13.03
C LEU A 197 -7.77 10.43 11.86
N LEU A 198 -8.59 11.32 11.28
CA LEU A 198 -8.18 12.19 10.18
C LEU A 198 -7.44 13.41 10.70
N ALA A 199 -6.34 13.75 10.05
CA ALA A 199 -5.60 14.99 10.28
C ALA A 199 -6.44 16.22 9.87
N GLU A 200 -6.18 17.37 10.48
CA GLU A 200 -6.85 18.61 10.12
C GLU A 200 -6.41 19.17 8.77
N GLU A 201 -5.11 19.10 8.48
CA GLU A 201 -4.51 19.68 7.27
C GLU A 201 -3.78 18.65 6.42
N GLY A 202 -2.82 17.93 6.99
CA GLY A 202 -1.94 17.01 6.29
C GLY A 202 -1.18 16.10 7.24
N MET A 203 -0.62 15.02 6.70
CA MET A 203 0.08 14.02 7.48
C MET A 203 1.48 14.48 7.89
N ARG A 204 1.83 14.22 9.16
CA ARG A 204 3.15 14.46 9.74
C ARG A 204 3.69 13.20 10.42
N PRO A 205 4.11 12.18 9.67
CA PRO A 205 4.58 10.92 10.24
C PRO A 205 5.77 11.13 11.18
N PHE A 206 5.67 10.59 12.41
CA PHE A 206 6.66 10.68 13.48
C PHE A 206 6.97 12.10 13.99
N ASP A 207 6.29 13.12 13.49
CA ASP A 207 6.44 14.51 13.97
C ASP A 207 5.74 14.67 15.32
N ARG A 208 6.26 15.58 16.14
CA ARG A 208 5.64 15.93 17.44
C ARG A 208 4.21 16.46 17.29
N ARG A 209 3.92 17.13 16.18
CA ARG A 209 2.61 17.73 15.88
C ARG A 209 1.70 16.79 15.07
N ARG A 210 2.02 15.48 15.01
CA ARG A 210 1.15 14.51 14.33
C ARG A 210 -0.23 14.47 14.98
N ASP A 211 -1.27 14.59 14.19
CA ASP A 211 -2.65 14.71 14.64
C ASP A 211 -3.61 13.72 13.96
N GLY A 212 -3.12 12.97 12.96
CA GLY A 212 -3.94 12.00 12.25
C GLY A 212 -3.42 11.70 10.85
N LEU A 213 -4.15 10.86 10.16
CA LEU A 213 -3.85 10.46 8.79
C LEU A 213 -4.72 11.22 7.78
N VAL A 214 -4.26 11.25 6.54
CA VAL A 214 -5.06 11.67 5.37
C VAL A 214 -5.26 10.45 4.50
N LEU A 215 -6.51 10.13 4.17
CA LEU A 215 -6.81 9.04 3.26
C LEU A 215 -6.47 9.42 1.80
N GLY A 216 -6.20 8.41 1.01
CA GLY A 216 -5.95 8.56 -0.43
C GLY A 216 -6.50 7.37 -1.20
N GLU A 217 -6.47 7.48 -2.50
CA GLU A 217 -6.86 6.43 -3.42
C GLU A 217 -5.77 6.12 -4.43
N GLY A 218 -5.90 5.00 -5.10
CA GLY A 218 -5.01 4.63 -6.17
C GLY A 218 -5.05 3.14 -6.51
N CYS A 219 -4.37 2.81 -7.58
CA CYS A 219 -4.20 1.44 -8.02
C CYS A 219 -2.74 1.15 -8.35
N GLY A 220 -2.29 -0.02 -7.94
CA GLY A 220 -1.02 -0.60 -8.35
C GLY A 220 -1.23 -1.99 -8.94
N ALA A 221 -0.58 -2.25 -10.07
CA ALA A 221 -0.52 -3.56 -10.69
C ALA A 221 0.94 -4.01 -10.79
N MET A 222 1.24 -5.24 -10.37
CA MET A 222 2.59 -5.80 -10.30
C MET A 222 2.62 -7.19 -10.91
N LEU A 223 3.43 -7.39 -11.94
CA LEU A 223 3.71 -8.72 -12.48
C LEU A 223 4.95 -9.29 -11.80
N LEU A 224 4.78 -10.34 -11.03
CA LEU A 224 5.86 -11.09 -10.40
C LEU A 224 6.24 -12.29 -11.26
N SER A 225 7.54 -12.58 -11.30
CA SER A 225 8.07 -13.73 -12.04
C SER A 225 9.17 -14.41 -11.24
N ARG A 226 9.36 -15.70 -11.50
CA ARG A 226 10.49 -16.45 -10.94
C ARG A 226 11.81 -15.77 -11.32
N SER A 227 12.74 -15.70 -10.38
CA SER A 227 14.04 -15.08 -10.60
C SER A 227 15.16 -15.93 -10.01
N ARG A 228 16.40 -15.59 -10.36
CA ARG A 228 17.60 -16.15 -9.75
C ARG A 228 18.17 -15.17 -8.73
N PRO A 229 18.83 -15.67 -7.66
CA PRO A 229 19.38 -14.80 -6.62
C PRO A 229 20.46 -13.82 -7.10
N ASP A 230 21.12 -14.12 -8.19
CA ASP A 230 22.20 -13.32 -8.80
C ASP A 230 21.70 -12.31 -9.85
N ALA A 231 20.40 -12.21 -10.06
CA ALA A 231 19.83 -11.24 -11.02
C ALA A 231 19.99 -9.81 -10.51
N SER A 232 20.28 -8.88 -11.44
CA SER A 232 20.35 -7.44 -11.16
C SER A 232 18.98 -6.80 -11.08
N GLY A 233 18.94 -5.56 -10.56
CA GLY A 233 17.73 -4.77 -10.36
C GLY A 233 17.04 -5.02 -9.03
N THR A 234 15.80 -4.56 -8.93
CA THR A 234 14.99 -4.70 -7.71
C THR A 234 14.21 -5.99 -7.69
N MET A 235 14.33 -6.74 -6.61
CA MET A 235 13.64 -8.00 -6.40
C MET A 235 12.92 -8.02 -5.06
N LEU A 236 11.77 -8.65 -5.00
CA LEU A 236 11.16 -9.06 -3.75
C LEU A 236 11.96 -10.27 -3.21
N TRP A 237 12.65 -10.05 -2.10
CA TRP A 237 13.50 -11.07 -1.47
C TRP A 237 12.70 -11.98 -0.54
N GLY A 238 11.62 -11.46 0.03
CA GLY A 238 10.69 -12.19 0.91
C GLY A 238 9.97 -11.27 1.87
N GLY A 239 9.58 -11.81 3.00
CA GLY A 239 8.90 -11.07 4.04
C GLY A 239 8.20 -11.97 5.05
N ALA A 240 7.45 -11.35 5.95
CA ALA A 240 6.65 -12.02 6.95
C ALA A 240 5.34 -11.27 7.23
N SER A 241 4.38 -11.99 7.78
CA SER A 241 3.13 -11.42 8.30
C SER A 241 2.81 -12.08 9.63
N ASN A 242 2.21 -11.32 10.54
CA ASN A 242 1.68 -11.81 11.81
C ASN A 242 0.36 -11.11 12.15
N CYS A 243 -0.26 -11.52 13.24
CA CYS A 243 -1.46 -10.88 13.77
C CYS A 243 -1.21 -10.44 15.22
N ASP A 244 -1.48 -9.15 15.48
CA ASP A 244 -1.52 -8.56 16.81
C ASP A 244 -2.95 -8.64 17.34
N THR A 245 -3.12 -9.26 18.50
CA THR A 245 -4.44 -9.41 19.11
C THR A 245 -4.72 -8.38 20.21
N TYR A 246 -3.90 -7.33 20.30
CA TYR A 246 -4.03 -6.29 21.31
C TYR A 246 -5.31 -5.46 21.15
N SER A 247 -5.59 -4.98 19.94
CA SER A 247 -6.74 -4.13 19.65
C SER A 247 -7.19 -4.27 18.21
N ILE A 248 -8.46 -3.94 17.93
CA ILE A 248 -9.01 -3.92 16.57
C ILE A 248 -8.46 -2.75 15.75
N SER A 249 -8.18 -1.61 16.37
CA SER A 249 -7.85 -0.35 15.70
C SER A 249 -6.51 0.27 16.12
N ALA A 250 -5.73 -0.42 16.95
CA ALA A 250 -4.44 0.06 17.42
C ALA A 250 -3.43 -1.08 17.51
N SER A 251 -2.18 -0.82 17.18
CA SER A 251 -1.05 -1.71 17.45
C SER A 251 -0.74 -1.73 18.95
N ASN A 252 -0.14 -2.82 19.42
CA ASN A 252 0.35 -2.87 20.79
C ASN A 252 1.41 -1.76 21.02
N PRO A 253 1.18 -0.82 21.93
CA PRO A 253 2.08 0.33 22.13
C PRO A 253 3.48 -0.06 22.61
N ASP A 254 3.68 -1.29 23.10
CA ASP A 254 5.01 -1.78 23.45
C ASP A 254 5.85 -2.15 22.19
N GLY A 255 5.25 -2.19 21.00
CA GLY A 255 5.91 -2.49 19.73
C GLY A 255 6.36 -3.95 19.53
N SER A 256 6.01 -4.86 20.46
CA SER A 256 6.52 -6.24 20.44
C SER A 256 6.09 -7.03 19.20
N THR A 257 4.85 -6.87 18.75
CA THR A 257 4.31 -7.56 17.56
C THR A 257 4.84 -6.98 16.26
N ILE A 258 5.09 -5.68 16.24
CA ILE A 258 5.76 -4.98 15.12
C ILE A 258 7.22 -5.42 15.02
N ALA A 259 7.95 -5.47 16.14
CA ALA A 259 9.31 -6.02 16.17
C ALA A 259 9.32 -7.47 15.66
N ALA A 260 8.41 -8.30 16.16
CA ALA A 260 8.34 -9.70 15.77
C ALA A 260 8.13 -9.92 14.26
N VAL A 261 7.35 -9.09 13.56
CA VAL A 261 7.17 -9.23 12.10
C VAL A 261 8.39 -8.77 11.33
N MET A 262 9.06 -7.69 11.74
CA MET A 262 10.33 -7.25 11.14
C MET A 262 11.43 -8.30 11.31
N ASP A 263 11.60 -8.82 12.53
CA ASP A 263 12.59 -9.86 12.83
C ASP A 263 12.31 -11.16 12.06
N ALA A 264 11.03 -11.55 11.97
CA ALA A 264 10.64 -12.72 11.19
C ALA A 264 10.91 -12.53 9.69
N ALA A 265 10.68 -11.33 9.14
CA ALA A 265 10.99 -11.00 7.75
C ALA A 265 12.49 -11.12 7.47
N MET A 266 13.34 -10.49 8.29
CA MET A 266 14.79 -10.58 8.18
C MET A 266 15.27 -12.02 8.30
N LYS A 267 14.80 -12.75 9.31
CA LYS A 267 15.17 -14.15 9.55
C LYS A 267 14.81 -15.06 8.37
N ARG A 268 13.61 -14.91 7.79
CA ARG A 268 13.17 -15.70 6.63
C ARG A 268 13.99 -15.40 5.39
N CYS A 269 14.46 -14.17 5.26
CA CYS A 269 15.30 -13.71 4.16
C CYS A 269 16.80 -14.02 4.37
N GLY A 270 17.19 -14.55 5.54
CA GLY A 270 18.58 -14.88 5.87
C GLY A 270 19.47 -13.64 6.01
N ILE A 271 18.92 -12.51 6.42
CA ILE A 271 19.63 -11.24 6.60
C ILE A 271 19.57 -10.79 8.08
N THR A 272 20.46 -9.89 8.42
CA THR A 272 20.59 -9.28 9.75
C THR A 272 20.24 -7.78 9.69
N PRO A 273 19.99 -7.12 10.82
CA PRO A 273 19.77 -5.67 10.85
C PRO A 273 20.85 -4.85 10.15
N SER A 274 22.12 -5.27 10.20
CA SER A 274 23.25 -4.58 9.57
C SER A 274 23.26 -4.67 8.02
N ASP A 275 22.49 -5.56 7.43
CA ASP A 275 22.36 -5.68 5.98
C ASP A 275 21.35 -4.70 5.39
N LEU A 276 20.51 -4.07 6.24
CA LEU A 276 19.50 -3.12 5.80
C LEU A 276 20.12 -1.75 5.49
N ARG A 277 19.72 -1.18 4.35
CA ARG A 277 20.12 0.16 3.90
C ARG A 277 19.13 1.23 4.36
N ALA A 278 17.83 0.93 4.31
CA ALA A 278 16.79 1.82 4.79
C ALA A 278 15.51 1.04 5.11
N ILE A 279 14.61 1.71 5.84
CA ILE A 279 13.26 1.24 6.16
C ILE A 279 12.24 2.21 5.54
N LYS A 280 11.32 1.68 4.73
CA LYS A 280 10.09 2.37 4.41
C LYS A 280 9.10 2.07 5.56
N ALA A 281 8.89 3.01 6.44
CA ALA A 281 7.99 2.89 7.58
C ALA A 281 6.51 2.89 7.14
N HIS A 282 5.64 2.33 7.98
CA HIS A 282 4.20 2.49 7.77
C HIS A 282 3.77 3.93 7.97
N GLY A 283 4.13 4.56 9.10
CA GLY A 283 4.12 6.00 9.34
C GLY A 283 2.84 6.69 8.92
N THR A 284 1.74 6.49 9.67
CA THR A 284 0.42 7.05 9.36
C THR A 284 0.17 8.43 9.97
N ALA A 285 1.08 8.95 10.77
CA ALA A 285 0.92 10.16 11.56
C ALA A 285 -0.21 10.10 12.62
N THR A 286 -0.81 8.93 12.83
CA THR A 286 -1.68 8.74 13.99
C THR A 286 -0.80 8.41 15.22
N PRO A 287 -1.06 9.03 16.40
CA PRO A 287 -0.21 8.83 17.56
C PRO A 287 0.02 7.35 17.88
N LEU A 288 -1.04 6.56 17.99
CA LEU A 288 -0.94 5.14 18.39
C LEU A 288 -0.14 4.27 17.41
N ASN A 289 -0.23 4.54 16.09
CA ASN A 289 0.55 3.78 15.13
C ASN A 289 2.03 4.15 15.19
N ASP A 290 2.32 5.44 15.17
CA ASP A 290 3.72 5.91 15.12
C ASP A 290 4.45 5.59 16.43
N ASP A 291 3.76 5.62 17.58
CA ASP A 291 4.29 5.17 18.87
C ASP A 291 4.65 3.68 18.83
N GLY A 292 3.72 2.83 18.36
CA GLY A 292 3.92 1.38 18.25
C GLY A 292 5.02 1.03 17.26
N GLU A 293 5.09 1.71 16.09
CA GLU A 293 6.14 1.48 15.10
C GLU A 293 7.51 1.92 15.60
N ALA A 294 7.59 3.09 16.23
CA ALA A 294 8.83 3.58 16.86
C ALA A 294 9.32 2.62 17.95
N ALA A 295 8.42 2.14 18.82
CA ALA A 295 8.74 1.15 19.84
C ALA A 295 9.22 -0.18 19.22
N GLY A 296 8.57 -0.64 18.15
CA GLY A 296 8.97 -1.83 17.39
C GLY A 296 10.36 -1.70 16.79
N MET A 297 10.65 -0.57 16.14
CA MET A 297 11.97 -0.30 15.57
C MET A 297 13.06 -0.28 16.66
N ARG A 298 12.82 0.38 17.80
CA ARG A 298 13.78 0.38 18.93
C ARG A 298 14.02 -1.01 19.54
N ARG A 299 13.07 -1.94 19.40
CA ARG A 299 13.24 -3.34 19.84
C ARG A 299 14.06 -4.17 18.88
N SER A 300 13.83 -4.00 17.56
CA SER A 300 14.48 -4.80 16.51
C SER A 300 15.89 -4.31 16.18
N PHE A 301 16.22 -3.04 16.45
CA PHE A 301 17.47 -2.42 16.01
C PHE A 301 18.20 -1.75 17.16
N GLU A 302 19.46 -2.10 17.36
CA GLU A 302 20.37 -1.36 18.24
C GLU A 302 20.66 0.04 17.66
N GLN A 303 20.86 0.11 16.35
CA GLN A 303 20.91 1.32 15.56
C GLN A 303 19.86 1.22 14.47
N ILE A 304 18.84 2.05 14.53
CA ILE A 304 17.75 2.07 13.55
C ILE A 304 18.32 2.53 12.20
N PRO A 305 18.18 1.74 11.12
CA PRO A 305 18.53 2.18 9.78
C PRO A 305 17.81 3.47 9.40
N PRO A 306 18.32 4.28 8.46
CA PRO A 306 17.60 5.42 7.92
C PRO A 306 16.17 5.01 7.52
N PHE A 307 15.17 5.81 7.90
CA PHE A 307 13.78 5.47 7.57
C PHE A 307 12.96 6.68 7.17
N PHE A 308 11.90 6.45 6.42
CA PHE A 308 10.97 7.46 5.92
C PHE A 308 9.58 6.89 5.70
N SER A 309 8.56 7.75 5.63
CA SER A 309 7.21 7.40 5.22
C SER A 309 6.85 8.10 3.90
N MET A 310 6.13 7.40 3.03
CA MET A 310 5.60 7.95 1.77
C MET A 310 4.18 8.52 1.94
N LYS A 311 3.51 8.22 3.06
CA LYS A 311 2.07 8.50 3.21
C LYS A 311 1.72 9.98 3.24
N ALA A 312 2.61 10.85 3.74
CA ALA A 312 2.37 12.29 3.68
C ALA A 312 2.34 12.82 2.24
N ALA A 313 2.95 12.10 1.30
CA ALA A 313 2.99 12.48 -0.11
C ALA A 313 1.81 11.94 -0.93
N LEU A 314 1.34 10.72 -0.63
CA LEU A 314 0.31 10.05 -1.44
C LEU A 314 -1.00 9.77 -0.69
N GLY A 315 -1.06 10.10 0.59
CA GLY A 315 -2.14 9.68 1.47
C GLY A 315 -2.02 8.22 1.92
N HIS A 316 -2.86 7.83 2.87
CA HIS A 316 -3.00 6.43 3.23
C HIS A 316 -4.00 5.76 2.30
N THR A 317 -3.51 5.01 1.33
CA THR A 317 -4.32 4.30 0.32
C THR A 317 -4.78 2.92 0.81
N LEU A 318 -4.97 2.77 2.12
CA LEU A 318 -5.56 1.60 2.79
C LEU A 318 -5.00 0.26 2.28
N GLY A 319 -5.86 -0.64 1.78
CA GLY A 319 -5.47 -1.96 1.33
C GLY A 319 -4.55 -1.97 0.10
N SER A 320 -4.56 -0.92 -0.72
CA SER A 320 -3.66 -0.80 -1.88
C SER A 320 -2.26 -0.30 -1.52
N CYS A 321 -2.04 0.23 -0.30
CA CYS A 321 -0.75 0.82 0.08
C CYS A 321 0.42 -0.18 -0.02
N GLY A 322 0.18 -1.47 0.22
CA GLY A 322 1.21 -2.51 0.11
C GLY A 322 1.82 -2.57 -1.28
N VAL A 323 1.01 -2.63 -2.34
CA VAL A 323 1.52 -2.68 -3.72
C VAL A 323 2.03 -1.32 -4.18
N LEU A 324 1.30 -0.24 -3.92
CA LEU A 324 1.69 1.11 -4.36
C LEU A 324 3.05 1.52 -3.77
N GLU A 325 3.21 1.44 -2.45
CA GLU A 325 4.45 1.82 -1.78
C GLU A 325 5.62 0.87 -2.11
N THR A 326 5.33 -0.42 -2.36
CA THR A 326 6.35 -1.38 -2.83
C THR A 326 6.82 -1.05 -4.25
N LEU A 327 5.90 -0.70 -5.16
CA LEU A 327 6.24 -0.32 -6.52
C LEU A 327 6.98 1.02 -6.58
N LEU A 328 6.55 2.00 -5.78
CA LEU A 328 7.26 3.28 -5.65
C LEU A 328 8.68 3.07 -5.12
N MET A 329 8.84 2.23 -4.09
CA MET A 329 10.17 1.90 -3.58
C MET A 329 11.02 1.20 -4.65
N ALA A 330 10.46 0.22 -5.36
CA ALA A 330 11.14 -0.48 -6.44
C ALA A 330 11.56 0.44 -7.60
N ALA A 331 10.79 1.49 -7.85
CA ALA A 331 11.09 2.49 -8.86
C ALA A 331 12.11 3.56 -8.38
N LEU A 332 12.13 3.89 -7.09
CA LEU A 332 13.09 4.85 -6.50
C LEU A 332 14.52 4.28 -6.43
N LEU A 333 14.68 2.98 -6.20
CA LEU A 333 16.00 2.36 -6.03
C LEU A 333 16.91 2.55 -7.26
N PRO A 334 16.47 2.31 -8.50
CA PRO A 334 17.29 2.59 -9.69
C PRO A 334 17.57 4.09 -9.93
N GLU A 335 16.76 5.00 -9.38
CA GLU A 335 17.00 6.46 -9.47
C GLU A 335 18.17 6.91 -8.58
N GLY A 336 18.71 6.02 -7.75
CA GLY A 336 19.91 6.26 -6.95
C GLY A 336 19.67 7.11 -5.70
N ARG A 337 18.42 7.49 -5.35
CA ARG A 337 18.11 8.26 -4.15
C ARG A 337 16.72 7.93 -3.59
N LEU A 338 16.60 7.95 -2.26
CA LEU A 338 15.34 7.91 -1.54
C LEU A 338 14.99 9.32 -1.05
N PRO A 339 13.71 9.71 -1.04
CA PRO A 339 13.29 11.02 -0.57
C PRO A 339 13.44 11.17 0.95
N ALA A 340 13.50 12.39 1.44
CA ALA A 340 13.28 12.70 2.85
C ALA A 340 11.84 12.31 3.27
N SER A 341 11.59 12.18 4.56
CA SER A 341 10.24 11.93 5.10
C SER A 341 9.41 13.21 5.02
N VAL A 342 8.47 13.26 4.08
CA VAL A 342 7.59 14.43 3.91
C VAL A 342 6.75 14.64 5.18
N GLY A 343 6.54 15.90 5.56
CA GLY A 343 5.72 16.30 6.71
C GLY A 343 6.43 16.23 8.07
N PHE A 344 7.70 15.76 8.13
CA PHE A 344 8.48 15.75 9.37
C PHE A 344 9.31 17.01 9.53
N ASP A 345 9.05 17.73 10.59
CA ASP A 345 9.69 19.01 10.94
C ASP A 345 10.25 19.00 12.37
N GLU A 346 9.39 18.62 13.34
CA GLU A 346 9.69 18.73 14.77
C GLU A 346 9.86 17.36 15.40
N LEU A 347 11.04 17.16 16.04
CA LEU A 347 11.36 15.93 16.75
C LEU A 347 10.41 15.73 17.94
N ASP A 348 9.86 14.54 18.08
CA ASP A 348 9.17 14.09 19.27
C ASP A 348 10.15 13.30 20.17
N PRO A 349 10.58 13.87 21.31
CA PRO A 349 11.52 13.18 22.20
C PRO A 349 10.96 11.86 22.77
N GLU A 350 9.64 11.73 22.88
CA GLU A 350 9.00 10.53 23.44
C GLU A 350 9.08 9.34 22.49
N LEU A 351 9.05 9.60 21.17
CA LEU A 351 9.23 8.55 20.18
C LEU A 351 10.65 7.97 20.16
N GLY A 352 11.65 8.81 20.42
CA GLY A 352 13.07 8.40 20.42
C GLY A 352 13.58 7.91 19.07
N VAL A 353 12.93 8.29 17.96
CA VAL A 353 13.30 7.97 16.58
C VAL A 353 13.25 9.22 15.71
N THR A 354 14.08 9.30 14.67
CA THR A 354 14.12 10.44 13.77
C THR A 354 14.09 9.94 12.32
N PRO A 355 13.01 10.20 11.56
CA PRO A 355 12.99 9.89 10.14
C PRO A 355 13.97 10.76 9.36
N MET A 356 14.26 10.33 8.12
CA MET A 356 15.18 11.05 7.22
C MET A 356 14.68 12.47 6.95
N ARG A 357 15.53 13.46 7.22
CA ARG A 357 15.29 14.90 6.90
C ARG A 357 15.82 15.28 5.54
N GLU A 358 16.77 14.53 5.03
CA GLU A 358 17.44 14.74 3.75
C GLU A 358 17.34 13.49 2.89
N PRO A 359 17.38 13.62 1.57
CA PRO A 359 17.43 12.46 0.69
C PRO A 359 18.63 11.56 0.98
N LEU A 360 18.44 10.24 0.89
CA LEU A 360 19.49 9.25 1.07
C LEU A 360 19.93 8.69 -0.29
N LEU A 361 21.24 8.60 -0.52
CA LEU A 361 21.77 7.89 -1.68
C LEU A 361 21.51 6.38 -1.54
N VAL A 362 21.04 5.77 -2.63
CA VAL A 362 20.79 4.33 -2.69
C VAL A 362 22.10 3.58 -2.84
N GLU A 363 22.25 2.52 -2.07
CA GLU A 363 23.32 1.54 -2.18
C GLU A 363 22.74 0.15 -2.48
N ALA A 364 23.51 -0.72 -3.13
CA ALA A 364 23.14 -2.13 -3.24
C ALA A 364 22.95 -2.74 -1.85
N GLY A 365 21.90 -3.53 -1.67
CA GLY A 365 21.57 -4.11 -0.37
C GLY A 365 20.07 -4.38 -0.18
N TYR A 366 19.66 -4.46 1.08
CA TYR A 366 18.29 -4.80 1.45
C TYR A 366 17.53 -3.61 2.02
N TYR A 367 16.23 -3.58 1.74
CA TYR A 367 15.31 -2.53 2.14
C TYR A 367 14.08 -3.16 2.76
N LEU A 368 13.75 -2.75 3.99
CA LEU A 368 12.59 -3.23 4.73
C LEU A 368 11.41 -2.31 4.48
N LEU A 369 10.24 -2.86 4.17
CA LEU A 369 9.00 -2.14 3.96
C LEU A 369 7.95 -2.62 4.96
N ASN A 370 7.48 -1.72 5.80
CA ASN A 370 6.50 -2.00 6.84
C ASN A 370 5.09 -1.60 6.43
N PHE A 371 4.14 -2.46 6.78
CA PHE A 371 2.71 -2.25 6.59
C PHE A 371 1.99 -2.79 7.83
N PHE A 372 1.22 -1.95 8.52
CA PHE A 372 0.44 -2.31 9.69
C PHE A 372 -1.01 -1.92 9.49
N GLY A 373 -1.94 -2.78 9.88
CA GLY A 373 -3.35 -2.61 9.57
C GLY A 373 -4.26 -2.86 10.76
N PHE A 374 -5.43 -2.26 10.70
CA PHE A 374 -6.50 -2.57 11.62
C PHE A 374 -6.79 -4.08 11.64
N GLY A 375 -7.35 -4.57 12.75
CA GLY A 375 -7.49 -6.00 13.02
C GLY A 375 -6.17 -6.67 13.43
N GLY A 376 -5.10 -5.87 13.68
CA GLY A 376 -3.80 -6.34 14.12
C GLY A 376 -2.95 -6.98 13.03
N ASN A 377 -3.33 -6.85 11.76
CA ASN A 377 -2.56 -7.42 10.66
C ASN A 377 -1.28 -6.60 10.44
N ASN A 378 -0.12 -7.25 10.59
CA ASN A 378 1.18 -6.66 10.34
C ASN A 378 1.92 -7.43 9.26
N SER A 379 2.57 -6.72 8.34
CA SER A 379 3.39 -7.32 7.29
C SER A 379 4.65 -6.50 7.09
N SER A 380 5.79 -7.20 6.91
CA SER A 380 7.06 -6.59 6.52
C SER A 380 7.60 -7.31 5.30
N LEU A 381 7.92 -6.55 4.26
CA LEU A 381 8.52 -7.05 3.02
C LEU A 381 10.01 -6.68 2.98
N ILE A 382 10.81 -7.50 2.31
CA ILE A 382 12.22 -7.22 2.02
C ILE A 382 12.39 -7.12 0.51
N LEU A 383 12.81 -5.94 0.06
CA LEU A 383 13.35 -5.77 -1.28
C LEU A 383 14.87 -5.88 -1.23
N ARG A 384 15.46 -6.44 -2.29
CA ARG A 384 16.89 -6.39 -2.56
C ARG A 384 17.11 -5.60 -3.83
N TYR A 385 18.05 -4.67 -3.77
CA TYR A 385 18.55 -3.93 -4.92
C TYR A 385 19.99 -4.31 -5.19
N GLN A 386 20.32 -4.57 -6.46
CA GLN A 386 21.67 -4.85 -6.94
C GLN A 386 21.83 -4.23 -8.32
N ASP A 387 22.87 -3.43 -8.50
CA ASP A 387 23.24 -2.82 -9.78
C ASP A 387 23.51 -3.85 -10.87
#